data_48a51ed6712e1320b6c1497155547b72
#
_entry.id   48a51ed6712e1320b6c1497155547b72
#
_cell.length_a   1.000
_cell.length_b   1.000
_cell.length_c   1.000
_cell.angle_alpha   90.00
_cell.angle_beta   90.00
_cell.angle_gamma   90.00
#
_symmetry.space_group_name_H-M   'P 1'
#
loop_
_entity.id
_entity.type
_entity.pdbx_description
1 polymer ?
#
loop_
_entity_poly.entity_id
_entity_poly.type
_entity_poly.pdbx_seq_one_letter_code
_entity_poly.pdbx_strand_id
1 'polypeptide(L)'
;MLGKRKNKYSSGRHRILVVSVLCLFGFCLLAQVRPAKKGEQKPAKSKVYLLHSDVLKKSPLNPDPDAQILIGNVAFRHDSVYMYCDSACFYEKTNSLEAFDNVKMVQGDTLFLYGDYLFYDGNTQIAQVRYNVRMENKNTTLLTDSLNYDRIYNLGYYFDGGTLMDEENVLTSEWGEYSPATKISVFNYDVKLVNPKFTLTSDTLRYSTATKIANILGPSDIVSDANHIYSELGFYNTQIGQAELLDRSVLTNEGKRLTGDSLFYDRVKGYGEAFDNVIMTDTVNKNMLTGDYCYYNELTKYAFATKKAVAVDYSQGDSLFMHADTLQMYTYYLNTDSMFRETRAYHKVRMYRTDVQGVCDSLVFSSKDSCLTMYY
;
A
#
# COMPACT_ATOMS: atom_id res chain seq x y z
N MET A 1 -66.57 4.72 -25.43
CA MET A 1 -66.21 4.45 -26.87
C MET A 1 -64.84 5.06 -27.12
N LEU A 2 -63.88 4.22 -27.30
CA LEU A 2 -62.89 4.18 -28.41
C LEU A 2 -62.15 5.53 -28.69
N GLY A 3 -60.86 5.62 -28.64
CA GLY A 3 -59.91 4.74 -29.23
C GLY A 3 -58.42 5.19 -28.96
N LYS A 4 -57.58 4.18 -28.98
CA LYS A 4 -56.15 4.25 -28.91
C LYS A 4 -55.49 5.02 -30.05
N ARG A 5 -54.44 5.85 -29.74
CA ARG A 5 -53.39 6.08 -30.73
C ARG A 5 -52.03 5.95 -30.11
N LYS A 6 -51.27 4.95 -30.58
CA LYS A 6 -49.87 4.73 -30.39
C LYS A 6 -49.09 5.75 -31.20
N ASN A 7 -48.06 6.39 -30.63
CA ASN A 7 -46.99 6.95 -31.44
C ASN A 7 -45.64 6.38 -30.91
N LYS A 8 -45.02 5.60 -31.77
CA LYS A 8 -43.63 5.17 -31.71
C LYS A 8 -42.73 6.40 -32.04
N TYR A 9 -41.83 6.76 -31.18
CA TYR A 9 -40.58 7.40 -31.60
C TYR A 9 -39.39 6.58 -31.15
N SER A 10 -38.73 6.03 -32.16
CA SER A 10 -37.40 5.47 -32.12
C SER A 10 -36.39 6.61 -32.02
N SER A 11 -35.56 6.62 -30.99
CA SER A 11 -34.34 7.40 -31.02
C SER A 11 -33.17 6.54 -30.52
N GLY A 12 -32.14 6.48 -31.33
CA GLY A 12 -31.00 5.63 -31.21
C GLY A 12 -30.22 5.82 -29.91
N ARG A 13 -29.99 4.70 -29.25
CA ARG A 13 -29.07 4.60 -28.12
C ARG A 13 -27.64 4.52 -28.67
N HIS A 14 -26.88 5.58 -28.58
CA HIS A 14 -25.43 5.47 -28.62
C HIS A 14 -25.00 4.89 -27.27
N ARG A 15 -24.63 3.63 -27.29
CA ARG A 15 -23.98 2.94 -26.19
C ARG A 15 -22.53 3.41 -26.12
N ILE A 16 -22.27 4.36 -25.23
CA ILE A 16 -20.92 4.56 -24.71
C ILE A 16 -20.67 3.39 -23.77
N LEU A 17 -19.78 2.51 -24.18
CA LEU A 17 -19.29 1.40 -23.37
C LEU A 17 -18.31 1.98 -22.35
N VAL A 18 -18.85 2.42 -21.21
CA VAL A 18 -18.04 2.63 -20.03
C VAL A 18 -17.74 1.24 -19.49
N VAL A 19 -16.53 0.79 -19.68
CA VAL A 19 -16.01 -0.40 -19.01
C VAL A 19 -15.75 0.00 -17.57
N SER A 20 -16.82 -0.02 -16.76
CA SER A 20 -16.68 -0.02 -15.33
C SER A 20 -16.19 -1.41 -14.92
N VAL A 21 -14.91 -1.53 -14.64
CA VAL A 21 -14.39 -2.66 -13.86
C VAL A 21 -14.88 -2.43 -12.43
N LEU A 22 -16.12 -2.81 -12.19
CA LEU A 22 -16.65 -2.99 -10.85
C LEU A 22 -15.96 -4.25 -10.29
N CYS A 23 -14.88 -4.08 -9.57
CA CYS A 23 -14.47 -5.04 -8.56
C CYS A 23 -15.51 -5.01 -7.46
N LEU A 24 -16.54 -5.84 -7.60
CA LEU A 24 -17.45 -6.22 -6.56
C LEU A 24 -16.67 -6.91 -5.44
N PHE A 25 -16.14 -6.14 -4.50
CA PHE A 25 -15.89 -6.65 -3.16
C PHE A 25 -17.25 -6.76 -2.47
N GLY A 26 -17.97 -7.83 -2.82
CA GLY A 26 -19.05 -8.30 -2.00
C GLY A 26 -18.48 -8.62 -0.63
N PHE A 27 -18.88 -7.87 0.40
CA PHE A 27 -18.86 -8.33 1.77
C PHE A 27 -19.80 -9.55 1.83
N CYS A 28 -19.30 -10.70 1.40
CA CYS A 28 -19.87 -11.97 1.78
C CYS A 28 -19.53 -12.14 3.26
N LEU A 29 -20.49 -11.83 4.11
CA LEU A 29 -20.71 -12.59 5.33
C LEU A 29 -20.88 -14.05 4.89
N LEU A 30 -19.76 -14.73 4.65
CA LEU A 30 -19.71 -16.16 4.54
C LEU A 30 -20.07 -16.70 5.93
N ALA A 31 -21.37 -16.93 6.14
CA ALA A 31 -21.74 -18.01 7.01
C ALA A 31 -20.90 -19.21 6.54
N GLN A 32 -19.86 -19.55 7.30
CA GLN A 32 -19.06 -20.73 7.06
C GLN A 32 -19.98 -21.94 7.16
N VAL A 33 -20.51 -22.35 6.01
CA VAL A 33 -20.95 -23.75 5.88
C VAL A 33 -19.67 -24.55 6.04
N ARG A 34 -19.44 -25.07 7.24
CA ARG A 34 -18.37 -26.04 7.50
C ARG A 34 -18.59 -27.20 6.53
N PRO A 35 -17.67 -27.46 5.59
CA PRO A 35 -17.74 -28.72 4.86
C PRO A 35 -17.66 -29.85 5.88
N ALA A 36 -18.52 -30.86 5.75
CA ALA A 36 -18.53 -32.05 6.59
C ALA A 36 -17.10 -32.59 6.67
N LYS A 37 -16.59 -32.79 7.88
CA LYS A 37 -15.30 -33.36 8.19
C LYS A 37 -15.14 -34.68 7.43
N LYS A 38 -14.48 -34.69 6.28
CA LYS A 38 -13.73 -35.86 5.83
C LYS A 38 -12.70 -36.10 6.93
N GLY A 39 -12.73 -37.31 7.54
CA GLY A 39 -11.91 -37.65 8.67
C GLY A 39 -10.48 -37.14 8.50
N GLU A 40 -10.09 -36.21 9.34
CA GLU A 40 -8.69 -35.80 9.48
C GLU A 40 -7.93 -37.05 9.94
N GLN A 41 -7.27 -37.70 8.99
CA GLN A 41 -6.10 -38.51 9.36
C GLN A 41 -5.13 -37.46 9.97
N LYS A 42 -4.98 -37.51 11.31
CA LYS A 42 -3.90 -36.77 11.99
C LYS A 42 -2.63 -37.11 11.23
N PRO A 43 -1.90 -36.15 10.69
CA PRO A 43 -0.63 -36.42 10.01
C PRO A 43 0.21 -37.24 11.01
N ALA A 44 0.81 -38.32 10.53
CA ALA A 44 1.71 -39.14 11.36
C ALA A 44 2.73 -38.16 11.96
N LYS A 45 2.87 -38.16 13.30
CA LYS A 45 3.79 -37.26 13.99
C LYS A 45 5.18 -37.51 13.45
N SER A 46 5.68 -36.58 12.66
CA SER A 46 7.06 -36.63 12.16
C SER A 46 8.03 -36.41 13.32
N LYS A 47 9.17 -37.05 13.28
CA LYS A 47 10.20 -36.97 14.33
C LYS A 47 11.36 -36.10 13.89
N VAL A 48 11.93 -35.40 14.87
CA VAL A 48 13.24 -34.76 14.72
C VAL A 48 14.32 -35.84 14.82
N TYR A 49 15.24 -35.85 13.88
CA TYR A 49 16.37 -36.79 13.83
C TYR A 49 17.67 -36.02 14.03
N LEU A 50 18.50 -36.48 14.99
CA LEU A 50 19.89 -36.07 15.07
C LEU A 50 20.67 -36.73 13.91
N LEU A 51 21.36 -35.91 13.13
CA LEU A 51 22.19 -36.36 12.01
C LEU A 51 23.66 -36.44 12.40
N HIS A 52 24.15 -35.43 13.16
CA HIS A 52 25.55 -35.32 13.54
C HIS A 52 25.72 -34.53 14.84
N SER A 53 26.76 -34.90 15.61
CA SER A 53 27.42 -34.10 16.65
C SER A 53 28.79 -34.69 16.90
N ASP A 54 29.79 -33.86 17.22
CA ASP A 54 31.11 -34.33 17.55
C ASP A 54 31.14 -35.06 18.91
N VAL A 55 30.35 -34.54 19.87
CA VAL A 55 30.23 -35.11 21.22
C VAL A 55 28.75 -35.19 21.61
N LEU A 56 28.37 -36.37 22.13
CA LEU A 56 27.09 -36.61 22.77
C LEU A 56 27.31 -36.97 24.24
N LYS A 57 26.72 -36.22 25.15
CA LYS A 57 26.77 -36.45 26.59
C LYS A 57 25.35 -36.62 27.13
N LYS A 58 25.19 -37.58 28.04
CA LYS A 58 24.01 -37.74 28.86
C LYS A 58 24.44 -37.65 30.33
N SER A 59 23.92 -36.64 31.04
CA SER A 59 24.31 -36.44 32.44
C SER A 59 23.10 -36.62 33.35
N PRO A 60 23.18 -37.55 34.33
CA PRO A 60 22.14 -37.71 35.34
C PRO A 60 22.02 -36.49 36.29
N LEU A 61 22.99 -35.55 36.26
CA LEU A 61 23.00 -34.32 37.01
C LEU A 61 22.36 -33.14 36.29
N ASN A 62 21.89 -33.34 35.04
CA ASN A 62 21.15 -32.31 34.32
C ASN A 62 19.79 -32.11 34.98
N PRO A 63 19.29 -30.87 35.13
CA PRO A 63 17.93 -30.59 35.60
C PRO A 63 16.85 -31.36 34.81
N ASP A 64 17.08 -31.64 33.54
CA ASP A 64 16.28 -32.56 32.73
C ASP A 64 17.13 -33.83 32.43
N PRO A 65 16.86 -34.98 33.11
CA PRO A 65 17.62 -36.22 32.92
C PRO A 65 17.41 -36.86 31.53
N ASP A 66 16.41 -36.42 30.77
CA ASP A 66 16.13 -36.88 29.42
C ASP A 66 16.85 -36.07 28.33
N ALA A 67 17.46 -34.93 28.67
CA ALA A 67 18.21 -34.10 27.75
C ALA A 67 19.51 -34.79 27.29
N GLN A 68 19.70 -34.87 25.99
CA GLN A 68 20.95 -35.23 25.34
C GLN A 68 21.72 -33.96 25.01
N ILE A 69 22.90 -33.78 25.62
CA ILE A 69 23.76 -32.62 25.38
C ILE A 69 24.64 -32.93 24.19
N LEU A 70 24.58 -32.12 23.15
CA LEU A 70 25.29 -32.25 21.89
C LEU A 70 26.26 -31.07 21.73
N ILE A 71 27.48 -31.32 21.32
CA ILE A 71 28.53 -30.30 21.20
C ILE A 71 29.32 -30.56 19.91
N GLY A 72 29.54 -29.49 19.15
CA GLY A 72 30.34 -29.45 17.94
C GLY A 72 29.60 -29.93 16.68
N ASN A 73 29.50 -29.08 15.68
CA ASN A 73 28.94 -29.37 14.36
C ASN A 73 27.57 -30.08 14.41
N VAL A 74 26.69 -29.62 15.31
CA VAL A 74 25.39 -30.27 15.54
C VAL A 74 24.47 -30.09 14.36
N ALA A 75 23.89 -31.18 13.88
CA ALA A 75 22.96 -31.16 12.76
C ALA A 75 21.73 -32.02 13.04
N PHE A 76 20.55 -31.45 12.78
CA PHE A 76 19.26 -32.13 12.87
C PHE A 76 18.50 -32.07 11.55
N ARG A 77 17.55 -33.00 11.39
CA ARG A 77 16.57 -32.99 10.29
C ARG A 77 15.18 -33.26 10.84
N HIS A 78 14.22 -32.45 10.35
CA HIS A 78 12.79 -32.72 10.53
C HIS A 78 12.07 -32.56 9.19
N ASP A 79 11.63 -33.66 8.59
CA ASP A 79 11.12 -33.74 7.21
C ASP A 79 12.13 -33.18 6.18
N SER A 80 11.78 -32.09 5.53
CA SER A 80 12.62 -31.38 4.55
C SER A 80 13.43 -30.22 5.15
N VAL A 81 13.39 -30.03 6.49
CA VAL A 81 14.11 -28.94 7.17
C VAL A 81 15.35 -29.47 7.82
N TYR A 82 16.46 -28.76 7.66
CA TYR A 82 17.72 -28.99 8.31
C TYR A 82 18.02 -27.88 9.31
N MET A 83 18.57 -28.22 10.46
CA MET A 83 18.96 -27.27 11.51
C MET A 83 20.40 -27.57 11.91
N TYR A 84 21.20 -26.52 12.06
CA TYR A 84 22.62 -26.57 12.40
C TYR A 84 22.89 -25.60 13.54
N CYS A 85 23.84 -25.96 14.44
CA CYS A 85 24.30 -25.11 15.54
C CYS A 85 25.63 -25.63 16.11
N ASP A 86 26.23 -24.85 17.00
CA ASP A 86 27.47 -25.25 17.67
C ASP A 86 27.20 -26.21 18.83
N SER A 87 26.10 -26.03 19.56
CA SER A 87 25.68 -26.93 20.63
C SER A 87 24.16 -27.01 20.75
N ALA A 88 23.64 -28.09 21.33
CA ALA A 88 22.21 -28.29 21.50
C ALA A 88 21.89 -29.18 22.71
N CYS A 89 20.66 -28.98 23.24
CA CYS A 89 19.99 -29.95 24.10
C CYS A 89 18.86 -30.60 23.29
N PHE A 90 18.91 -31.90 23.11
CA PHE A 90 17.88 -32.65 22.38
C PHE A 90 17.02 -33.47 23.35
N TYR A 91 15.71 -33.31 23.24
CA TYR A 91 14.69 -33.92 24.06
C TYR A 91 13.86 -34.92 23.22
N GLU A 92 14.35 -36.15 23.11
CA GLU A 92 13.75 -37.17 22.22
C GLU A 92 12.29 -37.50 22.59
N LYS A 93 11.96 -37.53 23.89
CA LYS A 93 10.60 -37.86 24.36
C LYS A 93 9.56 -36.80 23.99
N THR A 94 9.93 -35.55 24.08
CA THR A 94 9.07 -34.40 23.72
C THR A 94 9.18 -34.03 22.24
N ASN A 95 10.12 -34.67 21.51
CA ASN A 95 10.40 -34.35 20.11
C ASN A 95 10.78 -32.90 19.91
N SER A 96 11.59 -32.34 20.81
CA SER A 96 12.00 -30.94 20.80
C SER A 96 13.51 -30.77 20.98
N LEU A 97 14.02 -29.60 20.67
CA LEU A 97 15.41 -29.25 20.86
C LEU A 97 15.58 -27.77 21.21
N GLU A 98 16.66 -27.48 21.91
CA GLU A 98 17.24 -26.16 22.09
C GLU A 98 18.60 -26.14 21.41
N ALA A 99 18.85 -25.17 20.56
CA ALA A 99 20.08 -24.97 19.83
C ALA A 99 20.72 -23.64 20.20
N PHE A 100 22.02 -23.62 20.35
CA PHE A 100 22.80 -22.51 20.82
C PHE A 100 23.96 -22.21 19.88
N ASP A 101 24.19 -20.96 19.64
CA ASP A 101 25.28 -20.38 18.88
C ASP A 101 25.31 -20.82 17.40
N ASN A 102 25.49 -19.84 16.51
CA ASN A 102 25.53 -20.06 15.06
C ASN A 102 24.36 -20.90 14.52
N VAL A 103 23.16 -20.66 15.09
CA VAL A 103 21.98 -21.41 14.68
C VAL A 103 21.61 -21.05 13.24
N LYS A 104 21.36 -22.10 12.44
CA LYS A 104 20.89 -21.99 11.05
C LYS A 104 19.82 -23.04 10.79
N MET A 105 18.63 -22.60 10.38
CA MET A 105 17.58 -23.47 9.88
C MET A 105 17.39 -23.25 8.38
N VAL A 106 17.29 -24.34 7.62
CA VAL A 106 17.15 -24.33 6.15
C VAL A 106 15.90 -25.08 5.76
N GLN A 107 15.01 -24.42 5.03
CA GLN A 107 13.81 -25.04 4.48
C GLN A 107 13.76 -24.85 2.95
N GLY A 108 13.94 -25.95 2.25
CA GLY A 108 14.11 -25.93 0.79
C GLY A 108 15.37 -25.14 0.38
N ASP A 109 15.32 -24.59 -0.84
CA ASP A 109 16.48 -23.90 -1.44
C ASP A 109 16.47 -22.38 -1.25
N THR A 110 15.43 -21.83 -0.62
CA THR A 110 15.20 -20.37 -0.64
C THR A 110 14.95 -19.75 0.72
N LEU A 111 14.64 -20.56 1.76
CA LEU A 111 14.38 -20.04 3.09
C LEU A 111 15.50 -20.43 4.05
N PHE A 112 16.15 -19.41 4.60
CA PHE A 112 17.19 -19.54 5.62
C PHE A 112 16.79 -18.71 6.84
N LEU A 113 16.94 -19.30 8.02
CA LEU A 113 16.68 -18.62 9.30
C LEU A 113 17.91 -18.78 10.19
N TYR A 114 18.43 -17.67 10.69
CA TYR A 114 19.61 -17.59 11.52
C TYR A 114 19.28 -16.94 12.86
N GLY A 115 20.07 -17.23 13.89
CA GLY A 115 20.00 -16.62 15.21
C GLY A 115 21.04 -17.21 16.16
N ASP A 116 21.08 -16.72 17.38
CA ASP A 116 22.03 -17.26 18.40
C ASP A 116 21.38 -18.33 19.27
N TYR A 117 20.04 -18.34 19.36
CA TYR A 117 19.25 -19.33 20.09
C TYR A 117 18.03 -19.77 19.28
N LEU A 118 17.74 -21.07 19.33
CA LEU A 118 16.53 -21.67 18.77
C LEU A 118 15.92 -22.67 19.75
N PHE A 119 14.64 -22.47 20.09
CA PHE A 119 13.80 -23.57 20.59
C PHE A 119 12.93 -24.08 19.44
N TYR A 120 12.96 -25.38 19.20
CA TYR A 120 12.16 -26.02 18.17
C TYR A 120 11.31 -27.14 18.74
N ASP A 121 9.97 -27.02 18.56
CA ASP A 121 9.03 -28.11 18.91
C ASP A 121 8.65 -28.87 17.63
N GLY A 122 9.10 -30.09 17.51
CA GLY A 122 8.81 -30.94 16.36
C GLY A 122 7.36 -31.43 16.29
N ASN A 123 6.57 -31.35 17.36
CA ASN A 123 5.15 -31.72 17.33
C ASN A 123 4.25 -30.61 16.77
N THR A 124 4.55 -29.37 17.14
CA THR A 124 3.84 -28.17 16.63
C THR A 124 4.50 -27.60 15.38
N GLN A 125 5.75 -27.97 15.13
CA GLN A 125 6.61 -27.44 14.06
C GLN A 125 6.85 -25.93 14.15
N ILE A 126 6.87 -25.40 15.38
CA ILE A 126 7.17 -24.00 15.67
C ILE A 126 8.65 -23.88 16.06
N ALA A 127 9.33 -22.94 15.39
CA ALA A 127 10.68 -22.51 15.72
C ALA A 127 10.62 -21.13 16.40
N GLN A 128 11.14 -21.03 17.62
CA GLN A 128 11.31 -19.77 18.33
C GLN A 128 12.78 -19.38 18.29
N VAL A 129 13.12 -18.39 17.47
CA VAL A 129 14.50 -17.93 17.29
C VAL A 129 14.70 -16.61 18.01
N ARG A 130 15.83 -16.46 18.69
CA ARG A 130 16.14 -15.30 19.51
C ARG A 130 17.55 -14.82 19.26
N TYR A 131 17.74 -13.53 19.44
CA TYR A 131 19.00 -12.80 19.35
C TYR A 131 19.61 -12.84 17.95
N ASN A 132 19.87 -11.68 17.38
CA ASN A 132 20.46 -11.50 16.05
C ASN A 132 19.71 -12.29 14.96
N VAL A 133 18.38 -12.30 15.02
CA VAL A 133 17.57 -13.12 14.12
C VAL A 133 17.57 -12.51 12.72
N ARG A 134 17.86 -13.35 11.74
CA ARG A 134 17.82 -13.01 10.32
C ARG A 134 17.12 -14.13 9.54
N MET A 135 16.02 -13.77 8.88
CA MET A 135 15.29 -14.66 8.00
C MET A 135 15.45 -14.18 6.55
N GLU A 136 15.94 -15.04 5.70
CA GLU A 136 16.18 -14.76 4.28
C GLU A 136 15.25 -15.60 3.41
N ASN A 137 14.61 -14.95 2.45
CA ASN A 137 13.83 -15.61 1.40
C ASN A 137 14.07 -14.92 0.05
N LYS A 138 14.94 -15.47 -0.77
CA LYS A 138 15.39 -14.86 -2.04
C LYS A 138 15.96 -13.45 -1.80
N ASN A 139 15.27 -12.41 -2.33
CA ASN A 139 15.70 -11.02 -2.22
C ASN A 139 15.11 -10.30 -0.99
N THR A 140 14.36 -11.01 -0.15
CA THR A 140 13.73 -10.44 1.04
C THR A 140 14.48 -10.90 2.28
N THR A 141 14.83 -9.96 3.15
CA THR A 141 15.49 -10.22 4.44
C THR A 141 14.68 -9.58 5.55
N LEU A 142 14.35 -10.38 6.58
CA LEU A 142 13.74 -9.89 7.82
C LEU A 142 14.77 -9.98 8.95
N LEU A 143 14.97 -8.87 9.66
CA LEU A 143 15.84 -8.75 10.82
C LEU A 143 14.99 -8.43 12.06
N THR A 144 15.27 -9.10 13.18
CA THR A 144 14.62 -8.86 14.49
C THR A 144 15.44 -9.49 15.59
N ASP A 145 15.12 -9.24 16.85
CA ASP A 145 15.73 -9.96 17.98
C ASP A 145 14.89 -11.14 18.44
N SER A 146 13.61 -11.21 18.05
CA SER A 146 12.73 -12.34 18.38
C SER A 146 11.83 -12.70 17.22
N LEU A 147 11.90 -13.94 16.73
CA LEU A 147 11.05 -14.47 15.68
C LEU A 147 10.45 -15.80 16.10
N ASN A 148 9.15 -15.96 15.92
CA ASN A 148 8.51 -17.26 15.92
C ASN A 148 8.16 -17.62 14.48
N TYR A 149 8.60 -18.80 14.03
CA TYR A 149 8.32 -19.29 12.68
C TYR A 149 7.49 -20.58 12.74
N ASP A 150 6.26 -20.48 12.26
CA ASP A 150 5.35 -21.62 12.09
C ASP A 150 5.58 -22.23 10.70
N ARG A 151 6.11 -23.46 10.71
CA ARG A 151 6.41 -24.20 9.49
C ARG A 151 5.18 -24.75 8.78
N ILE A 152 4.08 -25.00 9.51
CA ILE A 152 2.83 -25.52 8.94
C ILE A 152 2.19 -24.44 8.07
N TYR A 153 2.14 -23.21 8.57
CA TYR A 153 1.56 -22.06 7.86
C TYR A 153 2.60 -21.28 7.03
N ASN A 154 3.88 -21.62 7.14
CA ASN A 154 4.97 -20.85 6.54
C ASN A 154 4.89 -19.36 6.90
N LEU A 155 4.77 -19.07 8.19
CA LEU A 155 4.56 -17.74 8.72
C LEU A 155 5.59 -17.43 9.81
N GLY A 156 6.40 -16.39 9.60
CA GLY A 156 7.24 -15.80 10.62
C GLY A 156 6.59 -14.56 11.21
N TYR A 157 6.61 -14.39 12.53
CA TYR A 157 6.11 -13.21 13.21
C TYR A 157 7.00 -12.77 14.34
N TYR A 158 7.10 -11.46 14.53
CA TYR A 158 7.87 -10.79 15.58
C TYR A 158 7.01 -9.77 16.32
N PHE A 159 7.44 -9.39 17.55
CA PHE A 159 6.67 -8.51 18.45
C PHE A 159 7.55 -7.55 19.28
N ASP A 160 8.85 -7.51 19.04
CA ASP A 160 9.82 -6.65 19.72
C ASP A 160 10.58 -5.76 18.73
N GLY A 161 9.90 -5.34 17.66
CA GLY A 161 10.51 -4.60 16.58
C GLY A 161 11.16 -5.48 15.52
N GLY A 162 11.07 -5.03 14.26
CA GLY A 162 11.69 -5.73 13.14
C GLY A 162 11.85 -4.85 11.92
N THR A 163 12.74 -5.30 11.04
CA THR A 163 13.06 -4.63 9.77
C THR A 163 12.98 -5.64 8.63
N LEU A 164 12.08 -5.41 7.69
CA LEU A 164 12.01 -6.17 6.44
C LEU A 164 12.64 -5.35 5.32
N MET A 165 13.64 -5.90 4.66
CA MET A 165 14.31 -5.34 3.50
C MET A 165 13.88 -6.10 2.25
N ASP A 166 13.45 -5.36 1.22
CA ASP A 166 13.01 -5.91 -0.06
C ASP A 166 13.47 -4.99 -1.21
N GLU A 167 14.60 -5.30 -1.80
CA GLU A 167 15.30 -4.46 -2.78
C GLU A 167 15.61 -3.06 -2.21
N GLU A 168 15.01 -2.00 -2.76
CA GLU A 168 15.20 -0.62 -2.30
C GLU A 168 14.24 -0.24 -1.15
N ASN A 169 13.30 -1.11 -0.79
CA ASN A 169 12.32 -0.85 0.25
C ASN A 169 12.79 -1.38 1.60
N VAL A 170 12.74 -0.54 2.62
CA VAL A 170 13.02 -0.89 4.02
C VAL A 170 11.77 -0.59 4.84
N LEU A 171 11.18 -1.64 5.43
CA LEU A 171 9.98 -1.54 6.27
C LEU A 171 10.34 -1.85 7.72
N THR A 172 9.97 -0.97 8.63
CA THR A 172 10.13 -1.16 10.08
C THR A 172 8.78 -1.08 10.77
N SER A 173 8.60 -1.83 11.87
CA SER A 173 7.43 -1.75 12.74
C SER A 173 7.72 -2.39 14.10
N GLU A 174 6.87 -2.16 15.10
CA GLU A 174 6.98 -2.86 16.38
C GLU A 174 6.54 -4.33 16.27
N TRP A 175 5.45 -4.57 15.56
CA TRP A 175 4.93 -5.93 15.30
C TRP A 175 4.83 -6.18 13.79
N GLY A 176 5.16 -7.40 13.38
CA GLY A 176 4.98 -7.79 12.00
C GLY A 176 4.98 -9.29 11.78
N GLU A 177 4.42 -9.67 10.64
CA GLU A 177 4.46 -11.02 10.12
C GLU A 177 4.88 -11.03 8.65
N TYR A 178 5.55 -12.10 8.23
CA TYR A 178 5.93 -12.35 6.85
C TYR A 178 5.72 -13.81 6.49
N SER A 179 5.03 -14.05 5.39
CA SER A 179 4.87 -15.37 4.80
C SER A 179 5.75 -15.52 3.55
N PRO A 180 6.82 -16.32 3.59
CA PRO A 180 7.64 -16.65 2.43
C PRO A 180 6.86 -17.31 1.28
N ALA A 181 5.81 -18.06 1.61
CA ALA A 181 4.99 -18.77 0.64
C ALA A 181 4.11 -17.85 -0.18
N THR A 182 3.41 -16.90 0.48
CA THR A 182 2.52 -15.92 -0.16
C THR A 182 3.23 -14.64 -0.56
N LYS A 183 4.42 -14.39 -0.01
CA LYS A 183 5.20 -13.15 -0.15
C LYS A 183 4.44 -11.91 0.33
N ILE A 184 3.62 -12.10 1.35
CA ILE A 184 2.85 -11.03 1.99
C ILE A 184 3.40 -10.81 3.38
N SER A 185 3.54 -9.55 3.74
CA SER A 185 3.84 -9.07 5.09
C SER A 185 2.70 -8.22 5.60
N VAL A 186 2.45 -8.24 6.91
CA VAL A 186 1.60 -7.30 7.62
C VAL A 186 2.41 -6.66 8.73
N PHE A 187 2.29 -5.36 8.87
CA PHE A 187 3.01 -4.55 9.85
C PHE A 187 2.02 -3.74 10.65
N ASN A 188 2.23 -3.65 11.96
CA ASN A 188 1.42 -2.87 12.87
C ASN A 188 2.31 -2.11 13.84
N TYR A 189 1.82 -0.95 14.25
CA TYR A 189 2.43 -0.03 15.20
C TYR A 189 3.75 0.57 14.69
N ASP A 190 3.75 1.90 14.58
CA ASP A 190 4.90 2.69 14.12
C ASP A 190 5.50 2.19 12.80
N VAL A 191 4.63 1.83 11.86
CA VAL A 191 5.07 1.31 10.57
C VAL A 191 5.70 2.41 9.75
N LYS A 192 6.91 2.16 9.27
CA LYS A 192 7.62 3.05 8.36
C LYS A 192 8.19 2.27 7.18
N LEU A 193 7.81 2.67 5.96
CA LEU A 193 8.40 2.19 4.72
C LEU A 193 9.25 3.31 4.14
N VAL A 194 10.53 3.05 3.98
CA VAL A 194 11.49 3.98 3.39
C VAL A 194 11.97 3.42 2.06
N ASN A 195 11.89 4.27 1.04
CA ASN A 195 12.46 4.06 -0.29
C ASN A 195 13.25 5.31 -0.67
N PRO A 196 14.30 5.28 -1.50
CA PRO A 196 15.04 6.46 -1.90
C PRO A 196 14.20 7.62 -2.47
N LYS A 197 12.97 7.34 -2.92
CA LYS A 197 12.09 8.29 -3.60
C LYS A 197 10.91 8.76 -2.75
N PHE A 198 10.60 8.09 -1.63
CA PHE A 198 9.49 8.43 -0.75
C PHE A 198 9.65 7.78 0.63
N THR A 199 8.93 8.30 1.59
CA THR A 199 8.71 7.68 2.90
C THR A 199 7.20 7.54 3.13
N LEU A 200 6.76 6.36 3.58
CA LEU A 200 5.39 6.11 4.01
C LEU A 200 5.41 5.75 5.49
N THR A 201 4.59 6.43 6.29
CA THR A 201 4.34 6.10 7.71
C THR A 201 2.88 5.68 7.86
N SER A 202 2.60 4.71 8.72
CA SER A 202 1.26 4.14 8.88
C SER A 202 1.11 3.47 10.26
N ASP A 203 -0.14 3.30 10.73
CA ASP A 203 -0.41 2.42 11.86
C ASP A 203 -0.43 0.95 11.45
N THR A 204 -1.00 0.66 10.28
CA THR A 204 -1.14 -0.69 9.75
C THR A 204 -0.90 -0.70 8.25
N LEU A 205 0.02 -1.54 7.82
CA LEU A 205 0.39 -1.69 6.41
C LEU A 205 0.45 -3.16 6.02
N ARG A 206 -0.11 -3.52 4.88
CA ARG A 206 0.08 -4.82 4.25
C ARG A 206 0.91 -4.64 3.00
N TYR A 207 2.06 -5.31 2.93
CA TYR A 207 2.99 -5.20 1.82
C TYR A 207 3.19 -6.53 1.09
N SER A 208 3.19 -6.49 -0.23
CA SER A 208 3.51 -7.64 -1.06
C SER A 208 4.90 -7.49 -1.67
N THR A 209 5.84 -8.34 -1.27
CA THR A 209 7.20 -8.36 -1.85
C THR A 209 7.20 -8.88 -3.30
N ALA A 210 6.10 -9.55 -3.74
CA ALA A 210 5.94 -10.03 -5.11
C ALA A 210 5.48 -8.93 -6.08
N THR A 211 4.48 -8.12 -5.67
CA THR A 211 3.86 -7.09 -6.52
C THR A 211 4.36 -5.68 -6.21
N LYS A 212 5.14 -5.51 -5.15
CA LYS A 212 5.64 -4.22 -4.64
C LYS A 212 4.50 -3.25 -4.29
N ILE A 213 3.35 -3.79 -3.90
CA ILE A 213 2.18 -3.01 -3.49
C ILE A 213 2.09 -2.94 -1.98
N ALA A 214 2.05 -1.72 -1.46
CA ALA A 214 1.72 -1.40 -0.08
C ALA A 214 0.22 -1.04 0.00
N ASN A 215 -0.56 -1.84 0.72
CA ASN A 215 -1.96 -1.55 1.00
C ASN A 215 -2.03 -0.76 2.31
N ILE A 216 -2.64 0.41 2.24
CA ILE A 216 -2.90 1.32 3.34
C ILE A 216 -4.18 0.84 4.04
N LEU A 217 -4.10 0.53 5.33
CA LEU A 217 -5.20 -0.02 6.11
C LEU A 217 -5.49 0.79 7.39
N GLY A 218 -5.01 2.04 7.43
CA GLY A 218 -5.18 2.97 8.54
C GLY A 218 -4.53 4.31 8.23
N PRO A 219 -4.56 5.27 9.16
CA PRO A 219 -3.97 6.59 8.97
C PRO A 219 -2.53 6.51 8.48
N SER A 220 -2.26 7.09 7.34
CA SER A 220 -0.96 6.98 6.66
C SER A 220 -0.57 8.28 5.99
N ASP A 221 0.71 8.60 6.06
CA ASP A 221 1.33 9.73 5.38
C ASP A 221 2.38 9.23 4.38
N ILE A 222 2.32 9.70 3.15
CA ILE A 222 3.31 9.44 2.11
C ILE A 222 3.97 10.77 1.74
N VAL A 223 5.28 10.86 1.94
CA VAL A 223 6.07 12.05 1.64
C VAL A 223 7.04 11.71 0.52
N SER A 224 7.00 12.52 -0.56
CA SER A 224 7.87 12.37 -1.73
C SER A 224 8.18 13.75 -2.30
N ASP A 225 9.45 14.18 -2.28
CA ASP A 225 9.87 15.54 -2.67
C ASP A 225 9.01 16.62 -1.97
N ALA A 226 8.30 17.44 -2.74
CA ALA A 226 7.38 18.47 -2.22
C ALA A 226 5.95 17.94 -2.00
N ASN A 227 5.67 16.67 -2.31
CA ASN A 227 4.33 16.09 -2.19
C ASN A 227 4.16 15.42 -0.84
N HIS A 228 3.05 15.71 -0.20
CA HIS A 228 2.58 15.03 1.00
C HIS A 228 1.16 14.53 0.76
N ILE A 229 0.94 13.24 0.96
CA ILE A 229 -0.34 12.57 0.78
C ILE A 229 -0.75 11.96 2.11
N TYR A 230 -1.94 12.29 2.58
CA TYR A 230 -2.60 11.61 3.69
C TYR A 230 -3.72 10.71 3.14
N SER A 231 -3.81 9.50 3.66
CA SER A 231 -4.88 8.55 3.32
C SER A 231 -5.08 7.53 4.44
N GLU A 232 -6.32 7.07 4.63
CA GLU A 232 -6.65 6.00 5.57
C GLU A 232 -6.93 4.67 4.87
N LEU A 233 -7.18 4.72 3.56
CA LEU A 233 -7.47 3.55 2.74
C LEU A 233 -6.94 3.73 1.32
N GLY A 234 -6.29 2.69 0.80
CA GLY A 234 -5.79 2.70 -0.57
C GLY A 234 -4.60 1.80 -0.78
N PHE A 235 -3.90 2.01 -1.86
CA PHE A 235 -2.65 1.30 -2.12
C PHE A 235 -1.64 2.17 -2.85
N TYR A 236 -0.38 1.87 -2.62
CA TYR A 236 0.75 2.48 -3.28
C TYR A 236 1.66 1.41 -3.89
N ASN A 237 1.90 1.49 -5.19
CA ASN A 237 2.87 0.65 -5.86
C ASN A 237 4.25 1.30 -5.79
N THR A 238 5.16 0.71 -5.00
CA THR A 238 6.49 1.28 -4.71
C THR A 238 7.42 1.24 -5.90
N GLN A 239 7.20 0.32 -6.85
CA GLN A 239 8.05 0.13 -8.04
C GLN A 239 7.74 1.17 -9.13
N ILE A 240 6.47 1.36 -9.44
CA ILE A 240 6.04 2.27 -10.53
C ILE A 240 5.62 3.65 -10.03
N GLY A 241 5.53 3.85 -8.71
CA GLY A 241 5.20 5.14 -8.11
C GLY A 241 3.76 5.58 -8.34
N GLN A 242 2.81 4.64 -8.36
CA GLN A 242 1.39 4.93 -8.51
C GLN A 242 0.64 4.71 -7.20
N ALA A 243 -0.26 5.64 -6.88
CA ALA A 243 -1.18 5.55 -5.75
C ALA A 243 -2.62 5.56 -6.25
N GLU A 244 -3.46 4.76 -5.62
CA GLU A 244 -4.91 4.85 -5.68
C GLU A 244 -5.42 4.94 -4.24
N LEU A 245 -6.02 6.07 -3.91
CA LEU A 245 -6.36 6.45 -2.56
C LEU A 245 -7.87 6.67 -2.48
N LEU A 246 -8.46 6.14 -1.45
CA LEU A 246 -9.90 6.13 -1.23
C LEU A 246 -10.23 6.93 0.04
N ASP A 247 -11.51 7.19 0.25
CA ASP A 247 -12.03 7.76 1.49
C ASP A 247 -11.50 9.17 1.81
N ARG A 248 -11.71 10.11 0.86
CA ARG A 248 -11.38 11.54 0.99
C ARG A 248 -9.93 11.83 1.35
N SER A 249 -9.05 11.17 0.68
CA SER A 249 -7.61 11.39 0.82
C SER A 249 -7.22 12.84 0.47
N VAL A 250 -6.08 13.27 0.99
CA VAL A 250 -5.59 14.64 0.82
C VAL A 250 -4.20 14.61 0.20
N LEU A 251 -4.02 15.31 -0.91
CA LEU A 251 -2.71 15.57 -1.49
C LEU A 251 -2.38 17.05 -1.31
N THR A 252 -1.21 17.34 -0.77
CA THR A 252 -0.67 18.71 -0.64
C THR A 252 0.66 18.84 -1.35
N ASN A 253 0.86 19.99 -2.01
CA ASN A 253 2.10 20.35 -2.69
C ASN A 253 2.24 21.88 -2.73
N GLU A 254 3.30 22.45 -2.15
CA GLU A 254 3.66 23.87 -2.25
C GLU A 254 2.47 24.84 -2.08
N GLY A 255 1.66 24.65 -1.04
CA GLY A 255 0.48 25.49 -0.76
C GLY A 255 -0.77 25.15 -1.56
N LYS A 256 -0.72 24.11 -2.41
CA LYS A 256 -1.88 23.52 -3.07
C LYS A 256 -2.38 22.33 -2.28
N ARG A 257 -3.69 22.15 -2.24
CA ARG A 257 -4.35 21.05 -1.58
C ARG A 257 -5.45 20.49 -2.48
N LEU A 258 -5.40 19.19 -2.74
CA LEU A 258 -6.39 18.46 -3.52
C LEU A 258 -7.06 17.41 -2.64
N THR A 259 -8.40 17.39 -2.65
CA THR A 259 -9.23 16.37 -1.99
C THR A 259 -10.30 15.88 -2.95
N GLY A 260 -10.73 14.64 -2.76
CA GLY A 260 -11.84 14.01 -3.48
C GLY A 260 -12.27 12.76 -2.73
N ASP A 261 -13.36 12.12 -3.17
CA ASP A 261 -13.77 10.85 -2.60
C ASP A 261 -12.78 9.73 -2.96
N SER A 262 -12.12 9.83 -4.12
CA SER A 262 -10.95 9.05 -4.48
C SER A 262 -9.92 9.87 -5.25
N LEU A 263 -8.64 9.53 -5.08
CA LEU A 263 -7.51 10.14 -5.76
C LEU A 263 -6.68 9.07 -6.45
N PHE A 264 -6.26 9.36 -7.67
CA PHE A 264 -5.20 8.63 -8.35
C PHE A 264 -3.99 9.56 -8.55
N TYR A 265 -2.79 9.03 -8.32
CA TYR A 265 -1.55 9.79 -8.54
C TYR A 265 -0.51 8.91 -9.22
N ASP A 266 0.10 9.41 -10.29
CA ASP A 266 1.23 8.78 -10.97
C ASP A 266 2.46 9.71 -10.84
N ARG A 267 3.35 9.39 -9.92
CA ARG A 267 4.55 10.16 -9.61
C ARG A 267 5.51 10.22 -10.80
N VAL A 268 5.61 9.14 -11.58
CA VAL A 268 6.56 9.06 -12.70
C VAL A 268 6.10 9.94 -13.87
N LYS A 269 4.80 9.97 -14.14
CA LYS A 269 4.21 10.80 -15.20
C LYS A 269 3.85 12.20 -14.71
N GLY A 270 3.93 12.44 -13.40
CA GLY A 270 3.66 13.73 -12.78
C GLY A 270 2.22 14.21 -12.97
N TYR A 271 1.22 13.31 -12.79
CA TYR A 271 -0.17 13.75 -12.83
C TYR A 271 -1.02 13.09 -11.75
N GLY A 272 -2.09 13.78 -11.39
CA GLY A 272 -3.10 13.31 -10.47
C GLY A 272 -4.51 13.50 -11.03
N GLU A 273 -5.39 12.61 -10.64
CA GLU A 273 -6.83 12.64 -10.91
C GLU A 273 -7.59 12.56 -9.60
N ALA A 274 -8.69 13.30 -9.50
CA ALA A 274 -9.56 13.27 -8.35
C ALA A 274 -11.01 13.09 -8.80
N PHE A 275 -11.74 12.28 -8.07
CA PHE A 275 -13.09 11.86 -8.42
C PHE A 275 -14.03 12.15 -7.27
N ASP A 276 -15.20 12.64 -7.60
CA ASP A 276 -16.34 12.98 -6.79
C ASP A 276 -16.03 13.92 -5.60
N ASN A 277 -16.85 14.95 -5.43
CA ASN A 277 -16.69 15.97 -4.40
C ASN A 277 -15.29 16.61 -4.37
N VAL A 278 -14.71 16.84 -5.54
CA VAL A 278 -13.32 17.34 -5.64
C VAL A 278 -13.24 18.79 -5.22
N ILE A 279 -12.25 19.09 -4.38
CA ILE A 279 -11.87 20.45 -3.99
C ILE A 279 -10.35 20.56 -4.14
N MET A 280 -9.93 21.48 -5.02
CA MET A 280 -8.54 21.89 -5.18
C MET A 280 -8.40 23.35 -4.72
N THR A 281 -7.51 23.61 -3.77
CA THR A 281 -7.20 24.97 -3.31
C THR A 281 -5.75 25.31 -3.58
N ASP A 282 -5.46 26.53 -3.97
CA ASP A 282 -4.13 27.09 -4.11
C ASP A 282 -4.05 28.36 -3.26
N THR A 283 -3.42 28.26 -2.11
CA THR A 283 -3.33 29.37 -1.15
C THR A 283 -2.33 30.43 -1.58
N VAL A 284 -1.36 30.06 -2.43
CA VAL A 284 -0.36 30.99 -2.98
C VAL A 284 -1.00 31.89 -4.01
N ASN A 285 -1.72 31.33 -4.98
CA ASN A 285 -2.39 32.08 -6.02
C ASN A 285 -3.82 32.52 -5.63
N LYS A 286 -4.27 32.17 -4.41
CA LYS A 286 -5.60 32.53 -3.85
C LYS A 286 -6.74 32.12 -4.77
N ASN A 287 -6.78 30.86 -5.15
CA ASN A 287 -7.86 30.32 -5.97
C ASN A 287 -8.32 28.92 -5.47
N MET A 288 -9.51 28.56 -5.91
CA MET A 288 -10.12 27.27 -5.61
C MET A 288 -10.81 26.75 -6.87
N LEU A 289 -10.73 25.44 -7.09
CA LEU A 289 -11.43 24.74 -8.15
C LEU A 289 -12.19 23.55 -7.55
N THR A 290 -13.47 23.44 -7.91
CA THR A 290 -14.31 22.30 -7.49
C THR A 290 -14.93 21.61 -8.70
N GLY A 291 -15.33 20.35 -8.55
CA GLY A 291 -16.01 19.57 -9.59
C GLY A 291 -16.22 18.12 -9.14
N ASP A 292 -16.87 17.32 -9.99
CA ASP A 292 -16.98 15.86 -9.72
C ASP A 292 -15.80 15.08 -10.35
N TYR A 293 -15.00 15.72 -11.21
CA TYR A 293 -13.74 15.17 -11.70
C TYR A 293 -12.73 16.29 -11.95
N CYS A 294 -11.52 16.12 -11.44
CA CYS A 294 -10.40 17.01 -11.70
C CYS A 294 -9.16 16.22 -12.12
N TYR A 295 -8.41 16.80 -13.03
CA TYR A 295 -7.11 16.34 -13.49
C TYR A 295 -6.09 17.47 -13.34
N TYR A 296 -4.89 17.13 -12.88
CA TYR A 296 -3.76 18.06 -12.83
C TYR A 296 -2.48 17.36 -13.25
N ASN A 297 -1.73 17.98 -14.15
CA ASN A 297 -0.38 17.55 -14.53
C ASN A 297 0.65 18.56 -14.05
N GLU A 298 1.53 18.14 -13.17
CA GLU A 298 2.54 18.98 -12.53
C GLU A 298 3.70 19.34 -13.45
N LEU A 299 3.96 18.56 -14.51
CA LEU A 299 5.03 18.82 -15.47
C LEU A 299 4.63 19.91 -16.47
N THR A 300 3.39 19.88 -16.96
CA THR A 300 2.85 20.83 -17.92
C THR A 300 2.11 21.97 -17.27
N LYS A 301 1.80 21.86 -15.96
CA LYS A 301 0.90 22.78 -15.22
C LYS A 301 -0.48 22.92 -15.88
N TYR A 302 -0.91 21.87 -16.62
CA TYR A 302 -2.25 21.76 -17.16
C TYR A 302 -3.19 21.24 -16.10
N ALA A 303 -4.36 21.86 -15.99
CA ALA A 303 -5.44 21.42 -15.11
C ALA A 303 -6.77 21.42 -15.85
N PHE A 304 -7.64 20.50 -15.49
CA PHE A 304 -9.00 20.56 -15.95
C PHE A 304 -9.99 20.01 -14.91
N ALA A 305 -11.19 20.58 -14.87
CA ALA A 305 -12.28 20.12 -14.03
C ALA A 305 -13.57 20.05 -14.85
N THR A 306 -14.42 19.07 -14.56
CA THR A 306 -15.69 18.87 -15.24
C THR A 306 -16.77 18.37 -14.30
N LYS A 307 -18.03 18.40 -14.77
CA LYS A 307 -19.22 18.07 -13.98
C LYS A 307 -19.37 19.02 -12.78
N LYS A 308 -20.19 20.05 -12.93
CA LYS A 308 -20.40 21.11 -11.93
C LYS A 308 -19.12 21.88 -11.56
N ALA A 309 -18.23 22.08 -12.52
CA ALA A 309 -16.97 22.75 -12.25
C ALA A 309 -17.21 24.23 -11.85
N VAL A 310 -16.60 24.62 -10.72
CA VAL A 310 -16.60 26.00 -10.23
C VAL A 310 -15.17 26.41 -9.91
N ALA A 311 -14.71 27.48 -10.54
CA ALA A 311 -13.47 28.16 -10.15
C ALA A 311 -13.81 29.41 -9.33
N VAL A 312 -13.03 29.66 -8.28
CA VAL A 312 -13.15 30.87 -7.46
C VAL A 312 -11.76 31.51 -7.37
N ASP A 313 -11.66 32.78 -7.78
CA ASP A 313 -10.47 33.61 -7.60
C ASP A 313 -10.76 34.68 -6.55
N TYR A 314 -10.02 34.65 -5.43
CA TYR A 314 -10.12 35.59 -4.32
C TYR A 314 -8.85 36.42 -4.14
N SER A 315 -8.02 36.52 -5.17
CA SER A 315 -6.75 37.26 -5.15
C SER A 315 -6.93 38.78 -5.07
N GLN A 316 -8.08 39.32 -5.52
CA GLN A 316 -8.33 40.75 -5.67
C GLN A 316 -9.24 41.34 -4.55
N GLY A 317 -9.42 40.62 -3.45
CA GLY A 317 -10.25 41.06 -2.31
C GLY A 317 -11.72 40.66 -2.41
N ASP A 318 -12.37 40.85 -3.57
CA ASP A 318 -13.68 40.30 -3.87
C ASP A 318 -13.55 39.04 -4.73
N SER A 319 -14.39 38.05 -4.48
CA SER A 319 -14.29 36.75 -5.12
C SER A 319 -14.96 36.73 -6.49
N LEU A 320 -14.22 36.33 -7.50
CA LEU A 320 -14.73 35.99 -8.82
C LEU A 320 -15.11 34.54 -8.90
N PHE A 321 -16.37 34.23 -9.11
CA PHE A 321 -16.89 32.89 -9.32
C PHE A 321 -17.07 32.63 -10.81
N MET A 322 -16.60 31.50 -11.29
CA MET A 322 -16.81 31.03 -12.65
C MET A 322 -17.34 29.59 -12.62
N HIS A 323 -18.55 29.41 -13.11
CA HIS A 323 -19.16 28.07 -13.25
C HIS A 323 -19.21 27.69 -14.73
N ALA A 324 -18.91 26.43 -15.06
CA ALA A 324 -19.07 25.85 -16.40
C ALA A 324 -19.27 24.34 -16.31
N ASP A 325 -19.69 23.69 -17.40
CA ASP A 325 -19.67 22.23 -17.46
C ASP A 325 -18.24 21.69 -17.47
N THR A 326 -17.30 22.44 -18.07
CA THR A 326 -15.86 22.11 -18.09
C THR A 326 -15.01 23.38 -17.97
N LEU A 327 -14.03 23.35 -17.09
CA LEU A 327 -12.99 24.37 -16.94
C LEU A 327 -11.62 23.75 -17.25
N GLN A 328 -10.81 24.46 -18.03
CA GLN A 328 -9.45 24.06 -18.40
C GLN A 328 -8.48 25.20 -18.12
N MET A 329 -7.28 24.87 -17.65
CA MET A 329 -6.20 25.83 -17.47
C MET A 329 -4.95 25.32 -18.18
N TYR A 330 -4.46 26.14 -19.10
CA TYR A 330 -3.21 25.92 -19.83
C TYR A 330 -2.14 26.83 -19.30
N THR A 331 -0.90 26.35 -19.22
CA THR A 331 0.28 27.17 -18.93
C THR A 331 1.20 27.13 -20.14
N TYR A 332 1.49 28.29 -20.69
CA TYR A 332 2.37 28.46 -21.86
C TYR A 332 3.72 28.99 -21.44
N TYR A 333 4.77 28.60 -22.17
CA TYR A 333 6.16 29.04 -21.95
C TYR A 333 6.62 28.82 -20.51
N LEU A 334 6.32 27.66 -19.96
CA LEU A 334 6.65 27.27 -18.59
C LEU A 334 8.15 27.47 -18.32
N ASN A 335 8.49 28.00 -17.14
CA ASN A 335 9.87 28.29 -16.70
C ASN A 335 10.61 29.34 -17.56
N THR A 336 9.89 30.23 -18.20
CA THR A 336 10.45 31.40 -18.92
C THR A 336 9.82 32.69 -18.41
N ASP A 337 10.48 33.84 -18.66
CA ASP A 337 9.95 35.18 -18.32
C ASP A 337 8.67 35.52 -19.11
N SER A 338 8.37 34.78 -20.16
CA SER A 338 7.18 34.95 -20.99
C SER A 338 6.03 34.02 -20.58
N MET A 339 6.12 33.37 -19.41
CA MET A 339 5.09 32.44 -18.92
C MET A 339 3.73 33.16 -18.74
N PHE A 340 2.68 32.58 -19.29
CA PHE A 340 1.31 33.03 -19.05
C PHE A 340 0.36 31.86 -18.95
N ARG A 341 -0.83 32.09 -18.41
CA ARG A 341 -1.90 31.11 -18.27
C ARG A 341 -3.13 31.51 -19.07
N GLU A 342 -3.79 30.53 -19.61
CA GLU A 342 -5.06 30.67 -20.31
C GLU A 342 -6.10 29.76 -19.65
N THR A 343 -7.18 30.33 -19.18
CA THR A 343 -8.34 29.63 -18.66
C THR A 343 -9.41 29.56 -19.71
N ARG A 344 -9.93 28.39 -20.00
CA ARG A 344 -11.05 28.14 -20.92
C ARG A 344 -12.20 27.51 -20.16
N ALA A 345 -13.38 28.06 -20.38
CA ALA A 345 -14.64 27.58 -19.83
C ALA A 345 -15.59 27.19 -20.96
N TYR A 346 -16.23 26.04 -20.86
CA TYR A 346 -17.09 25.50 -21.89
C TYR A 346 -18.44 25.09 -21.33
N HIS A 347 -19.48 25.48 -22.08
CA HIS A 347 -20.90 25.20 -21.90
C HIS A 347 -21.50 25.77 -20.61
N LYS A 348 -22.54 26.57 -20.81
CA LYS A 348 -23.31 27.21 -19.72
C LYS A 348 -22.45 28.03 -18.76
N VAL A 349 -21.50 28.75 -19.29
CA VAL A 349 -20.59 29.56 -18.50
C VAL A 349 -21.35 30.67 -17.80
N ARG A 350 -21.14 30.79 -16.49
CA ARG A 350 -21.66 31.89 -15.67
C ARG A 350 -20.50 32.45 -14.86
N MET A 351 -20.31 33.73 -14.94
CA MET A 351 -19.29 34.45 -14.19
C MET A 351 -19.95 35.48 -13.30
N TYR A 352 -19.53 35.59 -12.06
CA TYR A 352 -20.07 36.53 -11.10
C TYR A 352 -18.95 37.06 -10.17
N ARG A 353 -18.91 38.37 -10.09
CA ARG A 353 -18.29 39.20 -9.04
C ARG A 353 -19.20 40.41 -8.84
N THR A 354 -19.09 41.15 -7.71
CA THR A 354 -19.99 42.26 -7.40
C THR A 354 -20.02 43.34 -8.48
N ASP A 355 -18.91 43.60 -9.16
CA ASP A 355 -18.75 44.62 -10.21
C ASP A 355 -18.87 44.05 -11.63
N VAL A 356 -18.86 42.74 -11.81
CA VAL A 356 -18.88 42.09 -13.13
C VAL A 356 -19.74 40.82 -13.13
N GLN A 357 -20.63 40.70 -14.13
CA GLN A 357 -21.44 39.51 -14.34
C GLN A 357 -21.45 39.13 -15.82
N GLY A 358 -21.44 37.85 -16.12
CA GLY A 358 -21.48 37.39 -17.51
C GLY A 358 -22.11 36.02 -17.64
N VAL A 359 -22.78 35.79 -18.75
CA VAL A 359 -23.34 34.49 -19.17
C VAL A 359 -22.98 34.29 -20.65
N CYS A 360 -22.43 33.16 -21.00
CA CYS A 360 -22.08 32.83 -22.38
C CYS A 360 -22.02 31.29 -22.56
N ASP A 361 -21.84 30.83 -23.80
CA ASP A 361 -21.66 29.40 -24.05
C ASP A 361 -20.23 28.96 -23.75
N SER A 362 -19.24 29.77 -24.13
CA SER A 362 -17.84 29.53 -23.81
C SER A 362 -17.07 30.85 -23.58
N LEU A 363 -15.93 30.69 -22.86
CA LEU A 363 -15.12 31.84 -22.44
C LEU A 363 -13.64 31.44 -22.48
N VAL A 364 -12.81 32.40 -22.89
CA VAL A 364 -11.34 32.30 -22.82
C VAL A 364 -10.80 33.52 -22.09
N PHE A 365 -10.03 33.30 -21.04
CA PHE A 365 -9.28 34.34 -20.34
C PHE A 365 -7.79 34.09 -20.50
N SER A 366 -7.05 35.09 -20.97
CA SER A 366 -5.61 35.07 -21.12
C SER A 366 -4.94 36.02 -20.11
N SER A 367 -4.05 35.50 -19.27
CA SER A 367 -3.28 36.33 -18.34
C SER A 367 -2.15 37.11 -19.01
N LYS A 368 -1.87 36.85 -20.30
CA LYS A 368 -0.81 37.53 -21.06
C LYS A 368 -1.16 39.02 -21.32
N ASP A 369 -2.39 39.26 -21.64
CA ASP A 369 -2.93 40.59 -22.01
C ASP A 369 -4.11 41.00 -21.14
N SER A 370 -4.48 40.18 -20.14
CA SER A 370 -5.65 40.32 -19.28
C SER A 370 -6.95 40.41 -20.08
N CYS A 371 -6.99 39.79 -21.25
CA CYS A 371 -8.15 39.78 -22.12
C CYS A 371 -9.13 38.63 -21.77
N LEU A 372 -10.40 38.95 -21.69
CA LEU A 372 -11.52 38.05 -21.57
C LEU A 372 -12.33 38.04 -22.85
N THR A 373 -12.44 36.91 -23.52
CA THR A 373 -13.26 36.73 -24.72
C THR A 373 -14.42 35.80 -24.42
N MET A 374 -15.64 36.23 -24.73
CA MET A 374 -16.89 35.47 -24.52
C MET A 374 -17.50 35.13 -25.88
N TYR A 375 -17.98 33.90 -26.01
CA TYR A 375 -18.63 33.36 -27.20
C TYR A 375 -20.06 32.96 -26.86
N TYR A 376 -20.99 33.27 -27.74
CA TYR A 376 -22.42 33.02 -27.59
C TYR A 376 -22.93 32.07 -28.65
#